data_f1e1b1e4964280e0418cab1da8f976ad
#
_entry.id   f1e1b1e4964280e0418cab1da8f976ad
#
_cell.length_a   1.000
_cell.length_b   1.000
_cell.length_c   1.000
_cell.angle_alpha   90.00
_cell.angle_beta   90.00
_cell.angle_gamma   90.00
#
_symmetry.space_group_name_H-M   'P 1'
#
loop_
_entity.id
_entity.type
_entity.pdbx_description
1 polymer ?
#
loop_
_entity_poly.entity_id
_entity_poly.type
_entity_poly.pdbx_seq_one_letter_code
_entity_poly.pdbx_strand_id
1 'polypeptide(L)' 'MFSIGEFSKATGLSIKTLRFYHEEGLLVPAIVNPGSGYRLYGPAEVEKARVIKELRRLV' A
#
# COMPACT_ATOMS: atom_id res chain seq x y z
N MET A 1 -3.21 0.17 -12.45
CA MET A 1 -2.87 -0.45 -11.16
C MET A 1 -1.36 -0.47 -10.95
N PHE A 2 -0.93 -0.40 -9.70
CA PHE A 2 0.48 -0.35 -9.35
C PHE A 2 0.92 -1.65 -8.69
N SER A 3 2.11 -2.14 -9.05
CA SER A 3 2.78 -3.17 -8.26
C SER A 3 3.20 -2.57 -6.92
N ILE A 4 3.60 -3.40 -5.95
CA ILE A 4 4.02 -2.90 -4.65
C ILE A 4 5.23 -1.96 -4.78
N GLY A 5 6.16 -2.27 -5.70
CA GLY A 5 7.32 -1.41 -5.94
C GLY A 5 6.93 -0.06 -6.53
N GLU A 6 6.03 -0.08 -7.52
CA GLU A 6 5.52 1.16 -8.13
C GLU A 6 4.72 1.98 -7.10
N PHE A 7 3.91 1.32 -6.30
CA PHE A 7 3.10 1.98 -5.28
C PHE A 7 3.99 2.60 -4.20
N SER A 8 5.06 1.90 -3.82
CA SER A 8 6.04 2.43 -2.90
C SER A 8 6.62 3.75 -3.41
N LYS A 9 7.01 3.79 -4.68
CA LYS A 9 7.55 5.00 -5.29
C LYS A 9 6.51 6.11 -5.37
N ALA A 10 5.28 5.76 -5.73
CA ALA A 10 4.21 6.76 -5.88
C ALA A 10 3.79 7.38 -4.55
N THR A 11 3.84 6.61 -3.46
CA THR A 11 3.37 7.08 -2.16
C THR A 11 4.48 7.54 -1.22
N GLY A 12 5.71 7.12 -1.46
CA GLY A 12 6.80 7.36 -0.54
C GLY A 12 6.82 6.44 0.67
N LEU A 13 5.94 5.43 0.70
CA LEU A 13 5.94 4.42 1.76
C LEU A 13 6.83 3.25 1.33
N SER A 14 7.69 2.78 2.22
CA SER A 14 8.58 1.67 1.89
C SER A 14 7.80 0.38 1.67
N ILE A 15 8.39 -0.54 0.91
CA ILE A 15 7.77 -1.86 0.68
C ILE A 15 7.55 -2.58 2.01
N LYS A 16 8.50 -2.47 2.92
CA LYS A 16 8.38 -3.07 4.25
C LYS A 16 7.15 -2.52 4.99
N THR A 17 6.97 -1.20 4.94
CA THR A 17 5.82 -0.55 5.57
C THR A 17 4.51 -1.00 4.92
N LEU A 18 4.49 -1.09 3.57
CA LEU A 18 3.30 -1.53 2.85
C LEU A 18 2.92 -2.97 3.20
N ARG A 19 3.91 -3.85 3.36
CA ARG A 19 3.64 -5.22 3.78
C ARG A 19 3.09 -5.27 5.21
N PHE A 20 3.63 -4.44 6.10
CA PHE A 20 3.12 -4.34 7.46
C PHE A 20 1.67 -3.88 7.47
N TYR A 21 1.35 -2.84 6.69
CA TYR A 21 -0.02 -2.33 6.61
C TYR A 21 -0.99 -3.36 6.03
N HIS A 22 -0.52 -4.19 5.10
CA HIS A 22 -1.33 -5.27 4.56
C HIS A 22 -1.65 -6.31 5.64
N GLU A 23 -0.64 -6.72 6.40
CA GLU A 23 -0.83 -7.68 7.48
C GLU A 23 -1.80 -7.17 8.55
N GLU A 24 -1.73 -5.87 8.85
CA GLU A 24 -2.60 -5.25 9.85
C GLU A 24 -3.97 -4.87 9.30
N GLY A 25 -4.21 -5.06 8.02
CA GLY A 25 -5.50 -4.70 7.41
C GLY A 25 -5.71 -3.19 7.26
N LEU A 26 -4.65 -2.39 7.41
CA LEU A 26 -4.75 -0.94 7.31
C LEU A 26 -4.75 -0.46 5.87
N LEU A 27 -3.98 -1.10 5.01
CA LEU A 27 -3.90 -0.76 3.60
C LEU A 27 -3.69 -2.04 2.81
N VAL A 28 -4.80 -2.58 2.33
CA VAL A 28 -4.82 -3.88 1.64
C VAL A 28 -4.81 -3.66 0.14
N PRO A 29 -3.96 -4.39 -0.63
CA PRO A 29 -3.98 -4.27 -2.09
C PRO A 29 -5.35 -4.59 -2.67
N ALA A 30 -5.67 -4.01 -3.82
CA ALA A 30 -6.91 -4.30 -4.51
C ALA A 30 -6.94 -5.76 -4.99
N ILE A 31 -5.79 -6.28 -5.41
CA ILE A 31 -5.66 -7.65 -5.91
C ILE A 31 -4.43 -8.28 -5.28
N VAL A 32 -4.59 -9.53 -4.82
CA VAL A 32 -3.47 -10.35 -4.35
C VAL A 32 -3.56 -11.69 -5.08
N ASN A 33 -2.46 -12.07 -5.75
CA ASN A 33 -2.38 -13.40 -6.35
C ASN A 33 -1.94 -14.39 -5.28
N PRO A 34 -2.80 -15.34 -4.89
CA PRO A 34 -2.48 -16.24 -3.78
C PRO A 34 -1.32 -17.18 -4.08
N GLY A 35 -1.08 -17.49 -5.36
CA GLY A 35 0.00 -18.40 -5.73
C GLY A 35 1.38 -17.75 -5.66
N SER A 36 1.50 -16.51 -6.12
CA SER A 36 2.79 -15.81 -6.19
C SER A 36 2.97 -14.75 -5.11
N GLY A 37 1.90 -14.36 -4.43
CA GLY A 37 1.93 -13.25 -3.50
C GLY A 37 1.99 -11.88 -4.20
N TYR A 38 1.86 -11.86 -5.52
CA TYR A 38 1.91 -10.62 -6.28
C TYR A 38 0.76 -9.70 -5.90
N ARG A 39 1.06 -8.43 -5.66
CA ARG A 39 0.07 -7.45 -5.17
C ARG A 39 -0.10 -6.32 -6.16
N LEU A 40 -1.35 -5.90 -6.37
CA LEU A 40 -1.68 -4.75 -7.22
C LEU A 40 -2.52 -3.76 -6.41
N TYR A 41 -2.12 -2.49 -6.47
CA TYR A 41 -2.79 -1.40 -5.77
C TYR A 41 -3.47 -0.49 -6.78
N GLY A 42 -4.70 -0.08 -6.50
CA GLY A 42 -5.49 0.76 -7.39
C GLY A 42 -5.66 2.18 -6.87
N PRO A 43 -6.51 2.99 -7.57
CA PRO A 43 -6.74 4.38 -7.17
C PRO A 43 -7.28 4.55 -5.74
N ALA A 44 -8.15 3.64 -5.30
CA ALA A 44 -8.68 3.71 -3.94
C ALA A 44 -7.58 3.58 -2.90
N GLU A 45 -6.59 2.71 -3.17
CA GLU A 45 -5.47 2.50 -2.26
C GLU A 45 -4.51 3.69 -2.27
N VAL A 46 -4.39 4.39 -3.39
CA VAL A 46 -3.60 5.63 -3.46
C VAL A 46 -4.19 6.66 -2.49
N GLU A 47 -5.53 6.82 -2.49
CA GLU A 47 -6.20 7.75 -1.57
C GLU A 47 -6.01 7.34 -0.12
N LYS A 48 -6.14 6.05 0.19
CA LYS A 48 -5.91 5.55 1.54
C LYS A 48 -4.49 5.83 2.00
N ALA A 49 -3.51 5.61 1.12
CA ALA A 49 -2.11 5.86 1.43
C ALA A 49 -1.88 7.34 1.72
N ARG A 50 -2.53 8.23 0.99
CA ARG A 50 -2.43 9.67 1.20
C ARG A 50 -2.93 10.04 2.60
N VAL A 51 -4.07 9.51 3.00
CA VAL A 51 -4.64 9.76 4.33
C VAL A 51 -3.73 9.22 5.42
N ILE A 52 -3.22 7.99 5.24
CA ILE A 52 -2.32 7.38 6.23
C ILE A 52 -1.07 8.23 6.40
N LYS A 53 -0.49 8.73 5.32
CA LYS A 53 0.70 9.58 5.38
C LYS A 53 0.41 10.88 6.14
N GLU A 54 -0.75 11.48 5.92
CA GLU A 54 -1.13 12.69 6.65
C GLU A 54 -1.23 12.42 8.15
N LEU A 55 -1.83 11.30 8.53
CA LEU A 55 -1.94 10.91 9.93
C LEU A 55 -0.58 10.68 10.56
N ARG A 56 0.36 10.08 9.82
CA ARG A 56 1.71 9.84 10.31
C ARG A 56 2.46 11.13 10.58
N ARG A 57 2.16 12.19 9.82
CA ARG A 57 2.81 13.49 10.03
C ARG A 57 2.41 14.15 11.34
N LEU A 58 1.24 13.80 11.86
CA LEU A 58 0.69 14.41 13.07
C LEU A 58 1.15 13.74 14.36
N VAL A 59 1.84 12.62 14.23
CA VAL A 59 2.27 11.80 15.38
C VAL A 59 3.71 12.09 15.76
#